data_8ada550e1cdd2eca2648837af14abe63
#
_entry.id   8ada550e1cdd2eca2648837af14abe63
#
_cell.length_a   1.000
_cell.length_b   1.000
_cell.length_c   1.000
_cell.angle_alpha   90.00
_cell.angle_beta   90.00
_cell.angle_gamma   90.00
#
_symmetry.space_group_name_H-M   'P 1'
#
loop_
_entity.id
_entity.type
_entity.pdbx_description
1 polymer ?
#
loop_
_entity_poly.entity_id
_entity_poly.type
_entity_poly.pdbx_seq_one_letter_code
_entity_poly.pdbx_strand_id
1 'polypeptide(L)'
;MKRAGTVILFLTLLLACSAPKGAEQFLKGKGPWTFSADMTDSLSTYDFSFYTRRDAAPAKRAQVAELPLTVQWISPAADTLSEIVYLPLSSRSTFYSSESSVLYREGVSPEAHGVWTIVVTPHDTVTVRGLRGLGLAVKRRK
;
A
#
# COMPACT_ATOMS: atom_id res chain seq x y z
N MET A 1 -33.54 25.00 -29.84
CA MET A 1 -32.51 24.11 -30.40
C MET A 1 -31.05 24.52 -30.10
N LYS A 2 -30.80 25.53 -29.35
CA LYS A 2 -29.42 25.99 -29.00
C LYS A 2 -28.93 25.51 -27.60
N ARG A 3 -29.63 24.60 -26.96
CA ARG A 3 -29.31 24.14 -25.58
C ARG A 3 -28.63 22.78 -25.45
N ALA A 4 -28.44 22.06 -26.55
CA ALA A 4 -27.83 20.73 -26.54
C ALA A 4 -26.28 20.76 -26.56
N GLY A 5 -25.67 21.87 -26.98
CA GLY A 5 -24.21 21.99 -27.06
C GLY A 5 -23.50 22.26 -25.75
N THR A 6 -24.22 22.78 -24.76
CA THR A 6 -23.62 23.18 -23.47
C THR A 6 -23.47 22.00 -22.50
N VAL A 7 -24.30 20.98 -22.66
CA VAL A 7 -24.27 19.80 -21.76
C VAL A 7 -23.11 18.87 -22.10
N ILE A 8 -22.72 18.80 -23.38
CA ILE A 8 -21.61 17.94 -23.84
C ILE A 8 -20.26 18.50 -23.40
N LEU A 9 -20.13 19.82 -23.31
CA LEU A 9 -18.88 20.44 -22.85
C LEU A 9 -18.63 20.23 -21.34
N PHE A 10 -19.69 20.08 -20.56
CA PHE A 10 -19.56 19.83 -19.11
C PHE A 10 -19.18 18.38 -18.79
N LEU A 11 -19.56 17.44 -19.64
CA LEU A 11 -19.26 16.02 -19.45
C LEU A 11 -17.78 15.68 -19.76
N THR A 12 -17.16 16.47 -20.64
CA THR A 12 -15.73 16.26 -20.99
C THR A 12 -14.78 16.82 -19.94
N LEU A 13 -15.22 17.76 -19.11
CA LEU A 13 -14.39 18.29 -18.02
C LEU A 13 -14.26 17.31 -16.83
N LEU A 14 -15.18 16.37 -16.68
CA LEU A 14 -15.13 15.37 -15.61
C LEU A 14 -14.14 14.22 -15.89
N LEU A 15 -13.72 14.06 -17.14
CA LEU A 15 -12.73 13.06 -17.57
C LEU A 15 -11.27 13.53 -17.44
N ALA A 16 -11.06 14.80 -17.09
CA ALA A 16 -9.73 15.39 -16.95
C ALA A 16 -9.10 15.21 -15.55
N CYS A 17 -9.75 14.46 -14.62
CA CYS A 17 -9.10 14.03 -13.39
C CYS A 17 -8.08 12.94 -13.74
N SER A 18 -6.84 13.35 -14.02
CA SER A 18 -5.74 12.41 -14.17
C SER A 18 -5.61 11.61 -12.87
N ALA A 19 -5.55 10.27 -13.01
CA ALA A 19 -5.26 9.40 -11.87
C ALA A 19 -3.99 9.87 -11.15
N PRO A 20 -3.96 9.90 -9.82
CA PRO A 20 -2.77 10.29 -9.08
C PRO A 20 -1.59 9.40 -9.47
N LYS A 21 -0.39 9.98 -9.59
CA LYS A 21 0.86 9.26 -9.94
C LYS A 21 1.31 8.28 -8.87
N GLY A 22 0.61 8.17 -7.79
CA GLY A 22 0.83 7.24 -6.69
C GLY A 22 -0.49 6.84 -6.08
N ALA A 23 -0.50 5.70 -5.43
CA ALA A 23 -1.66 5.20 -4.72
C ALA A 23 -1.26 4.78 -3.31
N GLU A 24 -2.07 5.16 -2.33
CA GLU A 24 -1.92 4.75 -0.96
C GLU A 24 -3.17 3.99 -0.52
N GLN A 25 -2.96 2.86 0.12
CA GLN A 25 -4.03 2.06 0.71
C GLN A 25 -3.67 1.81 2.17
N PHE A 26 -4.59 2.10 3.07
CA PHE A 26 -4.45 1.76 4.46
C PHE A 26 -5.58 0.81 4.87
N LEU A 27 -5.20 -0.39 5.31
CA LEU A 27 -6.14 -1.42 5.72
C LEU A 27 -6.09 -1.59 7.23
N LYS A 28 -7.22 -1.39 7.87
CA LYS A 28 -7.37 -1.53 9.31
C LYS A 28 -7.27 -3.00 9.73
N GLY A 29 -6.89 -3.21 10.98
CA GLY A 29 -6.86 -4.53 11.58
C GLY A 29 -5.47 -5.11 11.73
N LYS A 30 -5.42 -6.37 12.11
CA LYS A 30 -4.20 -7.10 12.46
C LYS A 30 -3.79 -8.11 11.40
N GLY A 31 -4.34 -7.97 10.20
CA GLY A 31 -4.05 -8.83 9.06
C GLY A 31 -4.89 -10.11 8.99
N PRO A 32 -4.74 -10.90 7.92
CA PRO A 32 -3.99 -10.58 6.72
C PRO A 32 -4.56 -9.38 5.94
N TRP A 33 -3.70 -8.70 5.17
CA TRP A 33 -4.10 -7.54 4.36
C TRP A 33 -3.89 -7.84 2.89
N THR A 34 -4.86 -7.44 2.07
CA THR A 34 -4.80 -7.61 0.61
C THR A 34 -4.81 -6.24 -0.05
N PHE A 35 -3.73 -5.94 -0.76
CA PHE A 35 -3.56 -4.69 -1.51
C PHE A 35 -3.61 -4.96 -3.01
N SER A 36 -3.94 -3.94 -3.78
CA SER A 36 -3.77 -3.95 -5.22
C SER A 36 -2.76 -2.91 -5.66
N ALA A 37 -1.96 -3.24 -6.65
CA ALA A 37 -0.99 -2.33 -7.25
C ALA A 37 -1.17 -2.32 -8.76
N ASP A 38 -1.53 -1.16 -9.30
CA ASP A 38 -1.66 -0.97 -10.74
C ASP A 38 -0.28 -0.72 -11.35
N MET A 39 0.24 -1.73 -12.04
CA MET A 39 1.50 -1.69 -12.77
C MET A 39 1.29 -1.91 -14.27
N THR A 40 0.26 -1.26 -14.83
CA THR A 40 -0.09 -1.36 -16.24
C THR A 40 0.86 -0.59 -17.16
N ASP A 41 1.47 0.49 -16.66
CA ASP A 41 2.35 1.33 -17.46
C ASP A 41 3.71 0.66 -17.68
N SER A 42 3.98 0.23 -18.91
CA SER A 42 5.23 -0.46 -19.29
C SER A 42 6.45 0.46 -19.31
N LEU A 43 6.26 1.77 -19.29
CA LEU A 43 7.34 2.77 -19.32
C LEU A 43 7.75 3.27 -17.94
N SER A 44 7.08 2.82 -16.90
CA SER A 44 7.30 3.26 -15.53
C SER A 44 7.96 2.17 -14.69
N THR A 45 8.67 2.62 -13.65
CA THR A 45 9.06 1.80 -12.51
C THR A 45 8.25 2.19 -11.28
N TYR A 46 8.25 1.32 -10.28
CA TYR A 46 7.40 1.50 -9.11
C TYR A 46 8.19 1.33 -7.83
N ASP A 47 7.95 2.22 -6.87
CA ASP A 47 8.47 2.12 -5.52
C ASP A 47 7.35 1.72 -4.57
N PHE A 48 7.63 0.79 -3.68
CA PHE A 48 6.71 0.28 -2.68
C PHE A 48 7.21 0.62 -1.29
N SER A 49 6.36 1.23 -0.49
CA SER A 49 6.63 1.51 0.91
C SER A 49 5.50 0.97 1.77
N PHE A 50 5.86 0.34 2.88
CA PHE A 50 4.91 -0.01 3.93
C PHE A 50 4.89 1.04 5.01
N TYR A 51 3.74 1.32 5.56
CA TYR A 51 3.63 2.13 6.75
C TYR A 51 2.67 1.50 7.76
N THR A 52 3.01 1.63 9.02
CA THR A 52 2.25 1.07 10.13
C THR A 52 1.76 2.19 11.02
N ARG A 53 0.61 1.97 11.62
CA ARG A 53 0.08 2.81 12.68
C ARG A 53 -0.25 1.94 13.88
N ARG A 54 0.29 2.31 15.05
CA ARG A 54 0.12 1.59 16.30
C ARG A 54 -0.46 2.51 17.37
N ASP A 55 -1.08 1.92 18.38
CA ASP A 55 -1.51 2.64 19.56
C ASP A 55 -0.32 3.29 20.26
N ALA A 56 -0.50 4.53 20.75
CA ALA A 56 0.55 5.26 21.46
C ALA A 56 0.85 4.67 22.85
N ALA A 57 -0.17 4.09 23.51
CA ALA A 57 -0.02 3.53 24.84
C ALA A 57 0.89 2.30 24.83
N PRO A 58 2.02 2.30 25.56
CA PRO A 58 2.95 1.16 25.58
C PRO A 58 2.32 -0.15 26.02
N ALA A 59 1.32 -0.09 26.92
CA ALA A 59 0.60 -1.26 27.40
C ALA A 59 -0.24 -1.96 26.34
N LYS A 60 -0.64 -1.26 25.27
CA LYS A 60 -1.48 -1.79 24.19
C LYS A 60 -0.67 -2.27 22.98
N ARG A 61 0.61 -1.98 22.93
CA ARG A 61 1.49 -2.41 21.84
C ARG A 61 2.53 -3.39 22.34
N ALA A 62 2.89 -4.35 21.52
CA ALA A 62 4.04 -5.19 21.78
C ALA A 62 5.32 -4.37 21.66
N GLN A 63 6.27 -4.62 22.56
CA GLN A 63 7.62 -4.02 22.47
C GLN A 63 8.45 -4.84 21.49
N VAL A 64 8.21 -4.62 20.20
CA VAL A 64 8.94 -5.29 19.13
C VAL A 64 9.61 -4.24 18.25
N ALA A 65 10.84 -4.52 17.86
CA ALA A 65 11.61 -3.67 16.95
C ALA A 65 11.27 -3.92 15.48
N GLU A 66 10.79 -5.11 15.16
CA GLU A 66 10.48 -5.54 13.81
C GLU A 66 9.16 -6.30 13.76
N LEU A 67 8.43 -6.12 12.66
CA LEU A 67 7.21 -6.85 12.37
C LEU A 67 7.51 -7.90 11.28
N PRO A 68 7.53 -9.20 11.63
CA PRO A 68 7.75 -10.23 10.63
C PRO A 68 6.47 -10.49 9.82
N LEU A 69 6.61 -10.41 8.52
CA LEU A 69 5.51 -10.52 7.57
C LEU A 69 5.86 -11.50 6.45
N THR A 70 4.89 -12.22 5.95
CA THR A 70 4.97 -12.89 4.65
C THR A 70 4.29 -12.01 3.62
N VAL A 71 5.02 -11.62 2.59
CA VAL A 71 4.50 -10.83 1.47
C VAL A 71 4.39 -11.74 0.26
N GLN A 72 3.19 -11.88 -0.24
CA GLN A 72 2.89 -12.68 -1.43
C GLN A 72 2.49 -11.75 -2.57
N TRP A 73 3.22 -11.83 -3.67
CA TRP A 73 2.92 -11.12 -4.91
C TRP A 73 2.17 -12.04 -5.85
N ILE A 74 1.01 -11.61 -6.33
CA ILE A 74 0.20 -12.35 -7.27
C ILE A 74 0.10 -11.53 -8.55
N SER A 75 0.64 -12.06 -9.65
CA SER A 75 0.63 -11.39 -10.94
C SER A 75 -0.76 -11.36 -11.56
N PRO A 76 -0.99 -10.53 -12.60
CA PRO A 76 -2.24 -10.58 -13.37
C PRO A 76 -2.56 -11.94 -13.98
N ALA A 77 -1.53 -12.77 -14.23
CA ALA A 77 -1.66 -14.15 -14.72
C ALA A 77 -1.75 -15.19 -13.60
N ALA A 78 -1.93 -14.78 -12.35
CA ALA A 78 -2.03 -15.62 -11.16
C ALA A 78 -0.75 -16.38 -10.77
N ASP A 79 0.42 -15.98 -11.31
CA ASP A 79 1.70 -16.45 -10.80
C ASP A 79 2.00 -15.82 -9.45
N THR A 80 2.55 -16.60 -8.53
CA THR A 80 2.80 -16.15 -7.16
C THR A 80 4.27 -16.18 -6.80
N LEU A 81 4.71 -15.15 -6.07
CA LEU A 81 6.02 -15.06 -5.45
C LEU A 81 5.83 -14.67 -3.99
N SER A 82 6.44 -15.41 -3.08
CA SER A 82 6.35 -15.12 -1.64
C SER A 82 7.71 -14.87 -1.05
N GLU A 83 7.78 -13.94 -0.10
CA GLU A 83 8.99 -13.64 0.65
C GLU A 83 8.67 -13.28 2.09
N ILE A 84 9.66 -13.44 2.96
CA ILE A 84 9.57 -13.02 4.35
C ILE A 84 10.24 -11.66 4.49
N VAL A 85 9.54 -10.72 5.11
CA VAL A 85 10.01 -9.36 5.34
C VAL A 85 9.96 -9.05 6.83
N TYR A 86 11.02 -8.48 7.36
CA TYR A 86 11.09 -7.96 8.72
C TYR A 86 10.97 -6.43 8.63
N LEU A 87 9.77 -5.93 8.90
CA LEU A 87 9.48 -4.51 8.79
C LEU A 87 9.94 -3.78 10.05
N PRO A 88 10.92 -2.86 9.96
CA PRO A 88 11.36 -2.10 11.14
C PRO A 88 10.22 -1.23 11.68
N LEU A 89 10.05 -1.24 12.98
CA LEU A 89 9.06 -0.45 13.68
C LEU A 89 9.73 0.71 14.43
N SER A 90 10.50 1.52 13.73
CA SER A 90 11.02 2.78 14.30
C SER A 90 9.88 3.78 14.40
N SER A 91 9.80 4.44 15.55
CA SER A 91 8.62 5.23 15.88
C SER A 91 8.84 6.72 15.72
N ARG A 92 8.04 7.35 14.87
CA ARG A 92 7.58 8.71 15.15
C ARG A 92 6.36 8.58 16.06
N SER A 93 6.51 8.90 17.33
CA SER A 93 5.38 8.89 18.24
C SER A 93 4.74 10.25 18.31
N THR A 94 3.44 10.29 18.09
CA THR A 94 2.58 11.42 18.47
C THR A 94 1.89 11.08 19.79
N PHE A 95 1.13 12.01 20.34
CA PHE A 95 0.38 11.77 21.58
C PHE A 95 -0.63 10.61 21.43
N TYR A 96 -1.16 10.37 20.23
CA TYR A 96 -2.23 9.40 19.98
C TYR A 96 -1.77 8.12 19.30
N SER A 97 -0.69 8.18 18.55
CA SER A 97 -0.25 7.05 17.75
C SER A 97 1.24 7.05 17.50
N SER A 98 1.76 5.88 17.19
CA SER A 98 3.12 5.68 16.68
C SER A 98 3.03 5.25 15.23
N GLU A 99 3.75 5.94 14.35
CA GLU A 99 3.79 5.67 12.92
C GLU A 99 5.19 5.31 12.46
N SER A 100 5.28 4.38 11.54
CA SER A 100 6.53 3.98 10.90
C SER A 100 6.29 3.82 9.40
N SER A 101 7.22 4.33 8.59
CA SER A 101 7.19 4.18 7.14
C SER A 101 8.54 3.65 6.66
N VAL A 102 8.52 2.63 5.82
CA VAL A 102 9.72 1.94 5.35
C VAL A 102 9.62 1.70 3.85
N LEU A 103 10.66 2.08 3.11
CA LEU A 103 10.81 1.69 1.72
C LEU A 103 11.05 0.18 1.65
N TYR A 104 10.18 -0.51 0.93
CA TYR A 104 10.22 -1.97 0.81
C TYR A 104 10.90 -2.43 -0.49
N ARG A 105 10.46 -1.89 -1.61
CA ARG A 105 11.03 -2.16 -2.94
C ARG A 105 11.14 -0.86 -3.72
N GLU A 106 12.24 -0.68 -4.40
CA GLU A 106 12.50 0.49 -5.23
C GLU A 106 12.78 0.08 -6.67
N GLY A 107 12.25 0.87 -7.61
CA GLY A 107 12.52 0.70 -9.03
C GLY A 107 12.02 -0.62 -9.60
N VAL A 108 10.87 -1.10 -9.14
CA VAL A 108 10.29 -2.36 -9.63
C VAL A 108 9.81 -2.20 -11.06
N SER A 109 10.34 -3.05 -11.94
CA SER A 109 9.87 -3.22 -13.31
C SER A 109 9.22 -4.60 -13.42
N PRO A 110 7.89 -4.70 -13.45
CA PRO A 110 7.22 -5.99 -13.42
C PRO A 110 7.40 -6.75 -14.75
N GLU A 111 7.51 -8.07 -14.67
CA GLU A 111 7.54 -8.93 -15.86
C GLU A 111 6.19 -8.95 -16.57
N ALA A 112 5.10 -8.88 -15.82
CA ALA A 112 3.75 -8.79 -16.34
C ALA A 112 3.13 -7.43 -16.00
N HIS A 113 2.62 -6.73 -16.99
CA HIS A 113 1.94 -5.44 -16.80
C HIS A 113 0.47 -5.67 -16.50
N GLY A 114 -0.05 -4.93 -15.55
CA GLY A 114 -1.44 -5.04 -15.11
C GLY A 114 -1.59 -4.76 -13.62
N VAL A 115 -2.69 -5.18 -13.06
CA VAL A 115 -2.97 -5.05 -11.64
C VAL A 115 -2.45 -6.28 -10.89
N TRP A 116 -1.51 -6.05 -9.98
CA TRP A 116 -0.97 -7.06 -9.08
C TRP A 116 -1.71 -7.05 -7.76
N THR A 117 -1.86 -8.21 -7.18
CA THR A 117 -2.39 -8.37 -5.82
C THR A 117 -1.23 -8.67 -4.87
N ILE A 118 -1.20 -7.97 -3.75
CA ILE A 118 -0.16 -8.14 -2.73
C ILE A 118 -0.87 -8.54 -1.43
N VAL A 119 -0.62 -9.76 -0.98
CA VAL A 119 -1.18 -10.28 0.27
C VAL A 119 -0.09 -10.29 1.33
N VAL A 120 -0.35 -9.62 2.43
CA VAL A 120 0.59 -9.50 3.54
C VAL A 120 0.01 -10.19 4.77
N THR A 121 0.72 -11.17 5.28
CA THR A 121 0.29 -11.97 6.43
C THR A 121 1.30 -11.85 7.57
N PRO A 122 0.89 -11.43 8.78
CA PRO A 122 1.78 -11.42 9.93
C PRO A 122 2.09 -12.86 10.38
N HIS A 123 3.30 -13.07 10.91
CA HIS A 123 3.74 -14.40 11.34
C HIS A 123 3.12 -14.86 12.64
N ASP A 124 2.76 -13.92 13.52
CA ASP A 124 2.21 -14.24 14.83
C ASP A 124 1.22 -13.17 15.30
N THR A 125 0.52 -13.47 16.38
CA THR A 125 -0.46 -12.56 16.98
C THR A 125 0.14 -11.60 18.00
N VAL A 126 1.37 -11.84 18.43
CA VAL A 126 2.03 -11.01 19.47
C VAL A 126 2.60 -9.74 18.87
N THR A 127 3.29 -9.85 17.74
CA THR A 127 3.93 -8.70 17.08
C THR A 127 2.92 -7.69 16.54
N VAL A 128 1.69 -8.11 16.27
CA VAL A 128 0.61 -7.22 15.80
C VAL A 128 -0.21 -6.59 16.92
N ARG A 129 0.14 -6.86 18.18
CA ARG A 129 -0.55 -6.28 19.33
C ARG A 129 -0.42 -4.75 19.31
N GLY A 130 -1.55 -4.04 19.39
CA GLY A 130 -1.61 -2.60 19.30
C GLY A 130 -1.48 -2.05 17.87
N LEU A 131 -1.31 -2.90 16.87
CA LEU A 131 -1.30 -2.48 15.48
C LEU A 131 -2.72 -2.08 15.04
N ARG A 132 -2.88 -0.88 14.51
CA ARG A 132 -4.16 -0.38 13.99
C ARG A 132 -4.39 -0.75 12.55
N GLY A 133 -3.33 -0.96 11.80
CA GLY A 133 -3.39 -1.36 10.41
C GLY A 133 -2.05 -1.28 9.71
N LEU A 134 -2.05 -1.73 8.46
CA LEU A 134 -0.92 -1.68 7.56
C LEU A 134 -1.30 -0.91 6.30
N GLY A 135 -0.43 -0.01 5.88
CA GLY A 135 -0.57 0.73 4.64
C GLY A 135 0.47 0.32 3.61
N LEU A 136 0.10 0.40 2.36
CA LEU A 136 0.99 0.25 1.21
C LEU A 136 0.90 1.52 0.37
N ALA A 137 2.04 2.16 0.13
CA ALA A 137 2.18 3.27 -0.79
C ALA A 137 2.94 2.80 -2.03
N VAL A 138 2.37 3.02 -3.20
CA VAL A 138 2.96 2.70 -4.49
C VAL A 138 3.20 3.99 -5.24
N LYS A 139 4.47 4.30 -5.53
CA LYS A 139 4.87 5.48 -6.27
C LYS A 139 5.37 5.08 -7.65
N ARG A 140 4.74 5.65 -8.68
CA ARG A 140 5.17 5.46 -10.06
C ARG A 140 6.24 6.47 -10.44
N ARG A 141 7.32 5.99 -11.02
CA ARG A 141 8.38 6.81 -11.62
C ARG A 141 8.50 6.52 -13.12
N LYS A 142 8.61 7.56 -13.88
CA LYS A 142 8.91 7.47 -15.33
C LYS A 142 10.41 7.57 -15.58
#